data_b31cd09bd53a42718102fa40cbb4823b
#
_entry.id   b31cd09bd53a42718102fa40cbb4823b
#
_cell.length_a   1.000
_cell.length_b   1.000
_cell.length_c   1.000
_cell.angle_alpha   90.00
_cell.angle_beta   90.00
_cell.angle_gamma   90.00
#
_symmetry.space_group_name_H-M   'P 1'
#
loop_
_entity.id
_entity.type
_entity.pdbx_description
1 polymer ?
#
loop_
_entity_poly.entity_id
_entity_poly.type
_entity_poly.pdbx_seq_one_letter_code
_entity_poly.pdbx_strand_id
1 'polypeptide(L)'
;MRGDILKKKLMVLCAVAIIISTCLSGCKMNSGKIRFGSAGIGGTYQIFGDTFANLISSKSKKYNIEVKTTAGSAANLRLLSKDYIQMAVAQMDLINDAYNRTGIFENDKKYQGYRAVASLYTEACQIVVPADSDIQSMDDLEGKKVCIGEE
;
A
#
# COMPACT_ATOMS: atom_id res chain seq x y z
N MET A 1 55.31 17.75 27.13
CA MET A 1 54.14 17.20 27.91
C MET A 1 52.87 18.00 27.82
N ARG A 2 52.85 19.34 28.03
CA ARG A 2 51.61 20.12 28.01
C ARG A 2 50.96 20.27 26.60
N GLY A 3 51.77 20.31 25.53
CA GLY A 3 51.33 20.39 24.16
C GLY A 3 50.66 19.15 23.61
N ASP A 4 51.09 17.95 24.02
CA ASP A 4 50.54 16.68 23.56
C ASP A 4 49.19 16.38 24.19
N ILE A 5 48.97 16.81 25.42
CA ILE A 5 47.65 16.72 26.11
C ILE A 5 46.63 17.60 25.40
N LEU A 6 47.03 18.80 24.99
CA LEU A 6 46.16 19.75 24.28
C LEU A 6 45.76 19.22 22.92
N LYS A 7 46.72 18.64 22.14
CA LYS A 7 46.45 18.00 20.84
C LYS A 7 45.51 16.80 20.97
N LYS A 8 45.70 15.96 21.98
CA LYS A 8 44.80 14.81 22.23
C LYS A 8 43.39 15.28 22.58
N LYS A 9 43.23 16.28 23.42
CA LYS A 9 41.91 16.86 23.77
C LYS A 9 41.23 17.46 22.54
N LEU A 10 41.96 18.14 21.65
CA LEU A 10 41.43 18.72 20.44
C LEU A 10 40.98 17.64 19.44
N MET A 11 41.76 16.56 19.28
CA MET A 11 41.36 15.40 18.44
C MET A 11 40.09 14.71 18.93
N VAL A 12 39.96 14.52 20.25
CA VAL A 12 38.74 13.92 20.81
C VAL A 12 37.53 14.84 20.60
N LEU A 13 37.71 16.17 20.77
CA LEU A 13 36.63 17.13 20.53
C LEU A 13 36.16 17.13 19.06
N CYS A 14 37.11 17.08 18.12
CA CYS A 14 36.79 16.97 16.70
C CYS A 14 36.11 15.64 16.36
N ALA A 15 36.54 14.52 16.92
CA ALA A 15 35.90 13.21 16.72
C ALA A 15 34.45 13.18 17.24
N VAL A 16 34.22 13.76 18.42
CA VAL A 16 32.86 13.90 19.00
C VAL A 16 31.99 14.81 18.14
N ALA A 17 32.51 15.91 17.63
CA ALA A 17 31.78 16.84 16.74
C ALA A 17 31.37 16.16 15.42
N ILE A 18 32.25 15.31 14.84
CA ILE A 18 31.94 14.54 13.63
C ILE A 18 30.83 13.50 13.91
N ILE A 19 30.89 12.80 15.04
CA ILE A 19 29.86 11.81 15.41
C ILE A 19 28.51 12.50 15.63
N ILE A 20 28.47 13.65 16.28
CA ILE A 20 27.22 14.43 16.47
C ILE A 20 26.69 14.91 15.13
N SER A 21 27.55 15.35 14.21
CA SER A 21 27.16 15.80 12.85
C SER A 21 26.53 14.69 12.02
N THR A 22 27.01 13.46 12.13
CA THR A 22 26.43 12.29 11.43
C THR A 22 25.08 11.84 12.01
N CYS A 23 24.88 12.03 13.32
CA CYS A 23 23.59 11.71 13.95
C CYS A 23 22.48 12.73 13.63
N LEU A 24 22.83 13.95 13.23
CA LEU A 24 21.85 14.97 12.80
C LEU A 24 21.43 14.83 11.34
N SER A 25 22.04 13.93 10.56
CA SER A 25 21.53 13.54 9.25
C SER A 25 20.30 12.64 9.42
N GLY A 26 19.39 13.05 10.31
CA GLY A 26 18.10 12.43 10.53
C GLY A 26 17.40 12.30 9.19
N CYS A 27 16.93 11.10 8.88
CA CYS A 27 16.11 10.80 7.72
C CYS A 27 15.17 11.96 7.47
N LYS A 28 15.37 12.65 6.35
CA LYS A 28 14.40 13.60 5.82
C LYS A 28 13.15 12.76 5.56
N MET A 29 12.30 12.63 6.56
CA MET A 29 10.97 12.07 6.39
C MET A 29 10.39 12.84 5.22
N ASN A 30 10.09 12.14 4.14
CA ASN A 30 9.51 12.70 2.93
C ASN A 30 8.12 13.23 3.32
N SER A 31 8.13 14.39 4.01
CA SER A 31 6.98 14.97 4.67
C SER A 31 5.94 15.30 3.62
N GLY A 32 4.86 14.54 3.64
CA GLY A 32 3.68 14.79 2.84
C GLY A 32 3.45 13.89 1.63
N LYS A 33 4.36 12.99 1.25
CA LYS A 33 4.12 12.06 0.14
C LYS A 33 3.42 10.79 0.65
N ILE A 34 2.19 10.56 0.21
CA ILE A 34 1.38 9.39 0.53
C ILE A 34 1.24 8.55 -0.72
N ARG A 35 1.70 7.31 -0.70
CA ARG A 35 1.50 6.35 -1.78
C ARG A 35 0.17 5.66 -1.56
N PHE A 36 -0.69 5.75 -2.57
CA PHE A 36 -2.05 5.20 -2.56
C PHE A 36 -2.12 4.02 -3.53
N GLY A 37 -2.31 2.80 -3.02
CA GLY A 37 -2.51 1.60 -3.83
C GLY A 37 -3.91 1.58 -4.44
N SER A 38 -3.98 1.54 -5.76
CA SER A 38 -5.22 1.38 -6.51
C SER A 38 -5.37 -0.08 -7.02
N ALA A 39 -5.54 -0.24 -8.32
CA ALA A 39 -5.53 -1.52 -9.01
C ALA A 39 -5.09 -1.33 -10.46
N GLY A 40 -5.50 -2.20 -11.37
CA GLY A 40 -5.20 -2.12 -12.80
C GLY A 40 -5.67 -0.81 -13.43
N ILE A 41 -5.00 -0.45 -14.53
CA ILE A 41 -5.25 0.78 -15.29
C ILE A 41 -6.69 0.78 -15.82
N GLY A 42 -7.41 1.90 -15.64
CA GLY A 42 -8.79 2.08 -16.09
C GLY A 42 -9.85 1.47 -15.15
N GLY A 43 -9.44 0.74 -14.11
CA GLY A 43 -10.36 0.19 -13.12
C GLY A 43 -10.90 1.25 -12.15
N THR A 44 -12.01 0.92 -11.48
CA THR A 44 -12.71 1.82 -10.55
C THR A 44 -11.80 2.30 -9.41
N TYR A 45 -10.92 1.45 -8.89
CA TYR A 45 -9.97 1.82 -7.83
C TYR A 45 -8.98 2.89 -8.30
N GLN A 46 -8.53 2.82 -9.56
CA GLN A 46 -7.65 3.85 -10.09
C GLN A 46 -8.39 5.17 -10.27
N ILE A 47 -9.58 5.15 -10.87
CA ILE A 47 -10.40 6.36 -11.06
C ILE A 47 -10.68 7.02 -9.71
N PHE A 48 -11.05 6.24 -8.70
CA PHE A 48 -11.23 6.75 -7.34
C PHE A 48 -9.93 7.36 -6.80
N GLY A 49 -8.81 6.65 -6.89
CA GLY A 49 -7.52 7.11 -6.38
C GLY A 49 -7.08 8.43 -7.02
N ASP A 50 -7.18 8.55 -8.33
CA ASP A 50 -6.83 9.76 -9.07
C ASP A 50 -7.74 10.94 -8.69
N THR A 51 -9.04 10.69 -8.58
CA THR A 51 -10.02 11.69 -8.16
C THR A 51 -9.74 12.16 -6.72
N PHE A 52 -9.47 11.23 -5.82
CA PHE A 52 -9.13 11.52 -4.43
C PHE A 52 -7.80 12.30 -4.33
N ALA A 53 -6.77 11.90 -5.06
CA ALA A 53 -5.49 12.60 -5.09
C ALA A 53 -5.64 14.04 -5.58
N ASN A 54 -6.41 14.25 -6.64
CA ASN A 54 -6.72 15.59 -7.18
C ASN A 54 -7.49 16.45 -6.17
N LEU A 55 -8.50 15.87 -5.51
CA LEU A 55 -9.28 16.57 -4.49
C LEU A 55 -8.40 17.02 -3.33
N ILE A 56 -7.55 16.13 -2.79
CA ILE A 56 -6.64 16.47 -1.69
C ILE A 56 -5.65 17.56 -2.11
N SER A 57 -5.07 17.45 -3.30
CA SER A 57 -4.13 18.45 -3.83
C SER A 57 -4.75 19.83 -4.01
N SER A 58 -6.05 19.89 -4.35
CA SER A 58 -6.81 21.14 -4.47
C SER A 58 -7.12 21.79 -3.12
N LYS A 59 -7.23 21.00 -2.05
CA LYS A 59 -7.61 21.46 -0.70
C LYS A 59 -6.43 21.69 0.22
N SER A 60 -5.30 21.03 -0.02
CA SER A 60 -4.14 21.09 0.87
C SER A 60 -2.82 20.96 0.11
N LYS A 61 -1.90 21.87 0.39
CA LYS A 61 -0.51 21.78 -0.07
C LYS A 61 0.38 20.92 0.83
N LYS A 62 -0.15 20.47 1.97
CA LYS A 62 0.60 19.67 2.95
C LYS A 62 0.77 18.23 2.50
N TYR A 63 -0.22 17.68 1.77
CA TYR A 63 -0.24 16.28 1.38
C TYR A 63 -0.10 16.15 -0.14
N ASN A 64 0.73 15.21 -0.55
CA ASN A 64 0.90 14.81 -1.95
C ASN A 64 0.56 13.33 -2.05
N ILE A 65 -0.55 13.00 -2.72
CA ILE A 65 -0.98 11.61 -2.93
C ILE A 65 -0.48 11.15 -4.29
N GLU A 66 0.33 10.11 -4.28
CA GLU A 66 0.81 9.42 -5.47
C GLU A 66 0.06 8.12 -5.64
N VAL A 67 -0.81 8.05 -6.64
CA VAL A 67 -1.57 6.84 -6.95
C VAL A 67 -0.63 5.82 -7.60
N LYS A 68 -0.68 4.59 -7.11
CA LYS A 68 0.12 3.45 -7.57
C LYS A 68 -0.79 2.39 -8.17
N THR A 69 -0.55 2.03 -9.41
CA THR A 69 -1.13 0.83 -10.02
C THR A 69 -0.62 -0.41 -9.29
N THR A 70 -1.51 -1.32 -8.95
CA THR A 70 -1.22 -2.57 -8.24
C THR A 70 -2.05 -3.70 -8.84
N ALA A 71 -1.82 -4.93 -8.37
CA ALA A 71 -2.65 -6.08 -8.69
C ALA A 71 -3.92 -6.18 -7.79
N GLY A 72 -4.44 -5.06 -7.30
CA GLY A 72 -5.70 -5.01 -6.55
C GLY A 72 -5.58 -5.29 -5.05
N SER A 73 -6.69 -5.72 -4.44
CA SER A 73 -6.88 -5.77 -2.98
C SER A 73 -5.84 -6.59 -2.24
N ALA A 74 -5.54 -7.81 -2.70
CA ALA A 74 -4.57 -8.68 -2.05
C ALA A 74 -3.15 -8.09 -2.08
N ALA A 75 -2.74 -7.56 -3.22
CA ALA A 75 -1.46 -6.87 -3.36
C ALA A 75 -1.40 -5.63 -2.47
N ASN A 76 -2.49 -4.85 -2.40
CA ASN A 76 -2.59 -3.65 -1.57
C ASN A 76 -2.38 -3.98 -0.08
N LEU A 77 -3.02 -5.03 0.42
CA LEU A 77 -2.87 -5.47 1.81
C LEU A 77 -1.44 -5.91 2.13
N ARG A 78 -0.78 -6.62 1.20
CA ARG A 78 0.62 -7.01 1.32
C ARG A 78 1.57 -5.80 1.31
N LEU A 79 1.29 -4.80 0.47
CA LEU A 79 2.09 -3.57 0.37
C LEU A 79 1.90 -2.66 1.59
N LEU A 80 0.65 -2.52 2.10
CA LEU A 80 0.35 -1.80 3.35
C LEU A 80 1.09 -2.41 4.54
N SER A 81 1.07 -3.73 4.67
CA SER A 81 1.72 -4.43 5.78
C SER A 81 3.25 -4.30 5.80
N LYS A 82 3.85 -3.88 4.68
CA LYS A 82 5.29 -3.65 4.50
C LYS A 82 5.67 -2.17 4.43
N ASP A 83 4.71 -1.26 4.69
CA ASP A 83 4.88 0.20 4.57
C ASP A 83 5.33 0.68 3.18
N TYR A 84 5.13 -0.14 2.13
CA TYR A 84 5.42 0.28 0.76
C TYR A 84 4.40 1.29 0.24
N ILE A 85 3.17 1.22 0.72
CA ILE A 85 2.11 2.20 0.52
C ILE A 85 1.49 2.58 1.87
N GLN A 86 0.88 3.75 1.96
CA GLN A 86 0.31 4.28 3.20
C GLN A 86 -1.21 4.27 3.19
N MET A 87 -1.83 4.21 2.01
CA MET A 87 -3.28 4.11 1.82
C MET A 87 -3.58 3.17 0.66
N ALA A 88 -4.74 2.57 0.65
CA ALA A 88 -5.20 1.75 -0.48
C ALA A 88 -6.72 1.58 -0.46
N VAL A 89 -7.27 1.20 -1.61
CA VAL A 89 -8.60 0.57 -1.71
C VAL A 89 -8.42 -0.94 -1.60
N ALA A 90 -9.31 -1.59 -0.87
CA ALA A 90 -9.34 -3.05 -0.77
C ALA A 90 -10.76 -3.54 -0.45
N GLN A 91 -11.08 -4.72 -0.92
CA GLN A 91 -12.34 -5.41 -0.63
C GLN A 91 -12.38 -5.86 0.83
N MET A 92 -13.55 -5.81 1.45
CA MET A 92 -13.72 -6.10 2.88
C MET A 92 -13.50 -7.57 3.20
N ASP A 93 -13.89 -8.49 2.35
CA ASP A 93 -13.65 -9.92 2.48
C ASP A 93 -12.14 -10.22 2.50
N LEU A 94 -11.36 -9.66 1.58
CA LEU A 94 -9.91 -9.82 1.55
C LEU A 94 -9.22 -9.15 2.74
N ILE A 95 -9.75 -8.03 3.26
CA ILE A 95 -9.27 -7.43 4.52
C ILE A 95 -9.48 -8.42 5.68
N ASN A 96 -10.66 -9.05 5.74
CA ASN A 96 -10.99 -10.05 6.76
C ASN A 96 -10.08 -11.28 6.65
N ASP A 97 -9.90 -11.80 5.45
CA ASP A 97 -9.03 -12.96 5.19
C ASP A 97 -7.57 -12.69 5.56
N ALA A 98 -7.03 -11.55 5.17
CA ALA A 98 -5.67 -11.16 5.51
C ALA A 98 -5.47 -11.02 7.02
N TYR A 99 -6.46 -10.47 7.73
CA TYR A 99 -6.43 -10.31 9.18
C TYR A 99 -6.50 -11.65 9.90
N ASN A 100 -7.35 -12.58 9.44
CA ASN A 100 -7.59 -13.88 10.07
C ASN A 100 -6.68 -15.01 9.54
N ARG A 101 -5.94 -14.77 8.45
CA ARG A 101 -5.16 -15.78 7.73
C ARG A 101 -6.05 -16.90 7.16
N THR A 102 -7.05 -16.50 6.42
CA THR A 102 -7.96 -17.40 5.70
C THR A 102 -7.87 -17.15 4.19
N GLY A 103 -8.54 -17.97 3.39
CA GLY A 103 -8.56 -17.84 1.95
C GLY A 103 -7.16 -17.79 1.33
N ILE A 104 -6.92 -16.86 0.44
CA ILE A 104 -5.63 -16.70 -0.24
C ILE A 104 -4.47 -16.26 0.67
N PHE A 105 -4.75 -15.96 1.93
CA PHE A 105 -3.75 -15.57 2.95
C PHE A 105 -3.48 -16.67 3.99
N GLU A 106 -4.00 -17.87 3.80
CA GLU A 106 -3.89 -18.97 4.77
C GLU A 106 -2.42 -19.27 5.12
N ASN A 107 -1.55 -19.27 4.14
CA ASN A 107 -0.11 -19.55 4.30
C ASN A 107 0.72 -18.29 4.52
N ASP A 108 0.11 -17.12 4.51
CA ASP A 108 0.79 -15.87 4.75
C ASP A 108 0.93 -15.58 6.25
N LYS A 109 1.83 -14.66 6.60
CA LYS A 109 1.84 -14.09 7.94
C LYS A 109 0.57 -13.25 8.17
N LYS A 110 0.14 -13.13 9.42
CA LYS A 110 -0.99 -12.25 9.76
C LYS A 110 -0.68 -10.80 9.42
N TYR A 111 -1.52 -10.18 8.59
CA TYR A 111 -1.40 -8.77 8.24
C TYR A 111 -2.14 -7.91 9.27
N GLN A 112 -1.39 -6.96 9.87
CA GLN A 112 -1.89 -6.06 10.91
C GLN A 112 -1.29 -4.67 10.71
N GLY A 113 -1.75 -3.69 11.51
CA GLY A 113 -1.17 -2.36 11.52
C GLY A 113 -1.87 -1.35 10.61
N TYR A 114 -2.81 -1.77 9.78
CA TYR A 114 -3.67 -0.88 9.00
C TYR A 114 -5.02 -0.64 9.68
N ARG A 115 -5.73 0.37 9.25
CA ARG A 115 -7.06 0.76 9.72
C ARG A 115 -7.99 0.98 8.55
N ALA A 116 -9.24 0.51 8.64
CA ALA A 116 -10.30 0.95 7.75
C ALA A 116 -10.66 2.41 8.07
N VAL A 117 -10.71 3.24 7.05
CA VAL A 117 -11.00 4.68 7.17
C VAL A 117 -12.43 4.98 6.74
N ALA A 118 -12.88 4.38 5.65
CA ALA A 118 -14.21 4.57 5.11
C ALA A 118 -14.63 3.36 4.27
N SER A 119 -15.94 3.11 4.21
CA SER A 119 -16.56 2.28 3.18
C SER A 119 -16.90 3.17 1.99
N LEU A 120 -16.56 2.73 0.78
CA LEU A 120 -16.71 3.55 -0.42
C LEU A 120 -17.98 3.18 -1.21
N TYR A 121 -18.08 1.95 -1.66
CA TYR A 121 -19.19 1.45 -2.46
C TYR A 121 -19.29 -0.08 -2.37
N THR A 122 -20.41 -0.63 -2.84
CA THR A 122 -20.61 -2.09 -2.93
C THR A 122 -20.07 -2.59 -4.27
N GLU A 123 -19.28 -3.65 -4.23
CA GLU A 123 -18.83 -4.39 -5.42
C GLU A 123 -19.67 -5.65 -5.54
N ALA A 124 -20.40 -5.76 -6.66
CA ALA A 124 -21.15 -6.98 -6.98
C ALA A 124 -20.30 -7.89 -7.85
N CYS A 125 -20.17 -9.16 -7.46
CA CYS A 125 -19.61 -10.18 -8.34
C CYS A 125 -20.59 -10.42 -9.50
N GLN A 126 -20.12 -10.24 -10.74
CA GLN A 126 -20.91 -10.45 -11.94
C GLN A 126 -20.23 -11.49 -12.83
N ILE A 127 -20.97 -12.54 -13.13
CA ILE A 127 -20.53 -13.59 -14.06
C ILE A 127 -21.21 -13.31 -15.40
N VAL A 128 -20.42 -13.18 -16.44
CA VAL A 128 -20.89 -12.87 -17.78
C VAL A 128 -20.57 -14.05 -18.70
N VAL A 129 -21.55 -14.50 -19.46
CA VAL A 129 -21.42 -15.55 -20.47
C VAL A 129 -21.95 -15.04 -21.81
N PRO A 130 -21.54 -15.63 -22.96
CA PRO A 130 -22.14 -15.31 -24.27
C PRO A 130 -23.67 -15.50 -24.21
N ALA A 131 -24.39 -14.63 -24.90
CA ALA A 131 -25.88 -14.66 -24.91
C ALA A 131 -26.48 -15.94 -25.50
N ASP A 132 -25.73 -16.62 -26.35
CA ASP A 132 -26.06 -17.89 -26.98
C ASP A 132 -25.47 -19.10 -26.24
N SER A 133 -24.92 -18.91 -25.06
CA SER A 133 -24.37 -19.97 -24.21
C SER A 133 -25.49 -20.79 -23.54
N ASP A 134 -25.23 -22.07 -23.33
CA ASP A 134 -26.08 -22.98 -22.53
C ASP A 134 -25.93 -22.81 -21.04
N ILE A 135 -25.03 -21.91 -20.59
CA ILE A 135 -24.79 -21.64 -19.19
C ILE A 135 -25.91 -20.74 -18.67
N GLN A 136 -26.75 -21.26 -17.77
CA GLN A 136 -27.87 -20.54 -17.16
C GLN A 136 -27.76 -20.42 -15.65
N SER A 137 -26.87 -21.21 -15.04
CA SER A 137 -26.65 -21.27 -13.59
C SER A 137 -25.17 -21.45 -13.24
N MET A 138 -24.85 -21.36 -11.94
CA MET A 138 -23.50 -21.64 -11.44
C MET A 138 -23.09 -23.10 -11.68
N ASP A 139 -24.04 -24.03 -11.60
CA ASP A 139 -23.78 -25.48 -11.76
C ASP A 139 -23.32 -25.80 -13.19
N ASP A 140 -23.76 -25.02 -14.17
CA ASP A 140 -23.36 -25.19 -15.58
C ASP A 140 -21.90 -24.79 -15.85
N LEU A 141 -21.25 -24.15 -14.86
CA LEU A 141 -19.82 -23.80 -14.93
C LEU A 141 -18.90 -24.97 -14.63
N GLU A 142 -19.42 -26.10 -14.11
CA GLU A 142 -18.61 -27.27 -13.81
C GLU A 142 -17.88 -27.75 -15.08
N GLY A 143 -16.55 -27.91 -15.00
CA GLY A 143 -15.71 -28.32 -16.12
C GLY A 143 -15.48 -27.24 -17.20
N LYS A 144 -16.04 -26.06 -17.09
CA LYS A 144 -15.82 -24.94 -18.01
C LYS A 144 -14.56 -24.15 -17.67
N LYS A 145 -13.97 -23.51 -18.67
CA LYS A 145 -12.89 -22.54 -18.47
C LYS A 145 -13.50 -21.17 -18.13
N VAL A 146 -13.18 -20.67 -16.95
CA VAL A 146 -13.67 -19.38 -16.46
C VAL A 146 -12.49 -18.42 -16.35
N CYS A 147 -12.66 -17.20 -16.86
CA CYS A 147 -11.71 -16.11 -16.63
C CYS A 147 -12.07 -15.40 -15.32
N ILE A 148 -11.16 -15.41 -14.36
CA ILE A 148 -11.38 -14.82 -13.01
C ILE A 148 -10.57 -13.54 -12.79
N GLY A 149 -9.90 -13.01 -13.81
CA GLY A 149 -9.07 -11.82 -13.70
C GLY A 149 -7.60 -12.13 -13.45
N GLU A 150 -6.89 -11.13 -12.96
CA GLU A 150 -5.46 -11.23 -12.61
C GLU A 150 -5.31 -11.80 -11.18
N GLU A 151 -4.27 -12.62 -10.97
CA GLU A 151 -3.90 -13.18 -9.65
C GLU A 151 -3.09 -12.18 -8.80
#